data_2ecfe02b980feb496e817ff8514c92d2
#
_entry.id   2ecfe02b980feb496e817ff8514c92d2
#
_cell.length_a   1.000
_cell.length_b   1.000
_cell.length_c   1.000
_cell.angle_alpha   90.00
_cell.angle_beta   90.00
_cell.angle_gamma   90.00
#
_symmetry.space_group_name_H-M   'P 1'
#
loop_
_entity.id
_entity.type
_entity.pdbx_description
1 polymer ?
#
loop_
_entity_poly.entity_id
_entity_poly.type
_entity_poly.pdbx_seq_one_letter_code
_entity_poly.pdbx_strand_id
1 'polypeptide(L)'
;MFKKSLAAVAVLGAFAGSALAADVQLYGLVDLGLNWTQVDKGTTTTDSFGMGSGQNSGSRFGLKGTEDLGNGYKVGFNLENSFKADDGALDKGSRLFHRESILFVQTPYGELSAGRTGGLDSGVGRYGQMGSGATAMSTGWDNIAKTSKVFLGLGDRMDNTLTYQSPKFAGVTLLAQASLKKSNVNEEGDAIKTEEGSSDADRYYALGVTYGAGALNAGLVYSQTDWNRTELKDQTNDDNQTVVSAFANYDFGMVKPMVAVQYFDGGKDEDKTADNKKTALNKGYGFVVGGTAPLVGGTLKVQLGWNDYEDVKTGATEGNNIITGVGYEYPLSKRTYLYTAAGYTQVKTEKAGVETKTKTSEVMLGMVHKF
;
A
#
# COMPACT_ATOMS: atom_id res chain seq x y z
N MET A 1 -16.97 26.54 -9.77
CA MET A 1 -16.55 25.57 -8.75
C MET A 1 -17.70 24.98 -7.93
N PHE A 2 -18.78 25.67 -7.68
CA PHE A 2 -19.94 25.20 -6.85
C PHE A 2 -20.80 24.04 -7.42
N LYS A 3 -20.71 23.74 -8.71
CA LYS A 3 -21.57 22.71 -9.34
C LYS A 3 -21.12 21.26 -9.07
N LYS A 4 -19.87 21.03 -8.65
CA LYS A 4 -19.35 19.67 -8.37
C LYS A 4 -19.67 19.20 -6.94
N SER A 5 -19.86 20.13 -6.01
CA SER A 5 -20.16 19.81 -4.60
C SER A 5 -21.64 19.42 -4.38
N LEU A 6 -22.55 19.91 -5.21
CA LEU A 6 -23.99 19.55 -5.11
C LEU A 6 -24.26 18.10 -5.58
N ALA A 7 -23.45 17.58 -6.49
CA ALA A 7 -23.63 16.21 -6.97
C ALA A 7 -23.32 15.16 -5.89
N ALA A 8 -22.31 15.43 -5.03
CA ALA A 8 -21.94 14.51 -3.95
C ALA A 8 -23.04 14.44 -2.85
N VAL A 9 -23.69 15.54 -2.54
CA VAL A 9 -24.80 15.60 -1.55
C VAL A 9 -26.07 14.97 -2.11
N ALA A 10 -26.35 15.11 -3.40
CA ALA A 10 -27.51 14.50 -4.03
C ALA A 10 -27.43 12.96 -4.10
N VAL A 11 -26.22 12.41 -4.27
CA VAL A 11 -25.99 10.96 -4.25
C VAL A 11 -26.25 10.37 -2.87
N LEU A 12 -25.84 11.05 -1.80
CA LEU A 12 -26.10 10.60 -0.42
C LEU A 12 -27.60 10.64 -0.06
N GLY A 13 -28.37 11.57 -0.60
CA GLY A 13 -29.82 11.68 -0.37
C GLY A 13 -30.65 10.64 -1.13
N ALA A 14 -30.18 10.15 -2.27
CA ALA A 14 -30.90 9.14 -3.07
C ALA A 14 -30.86 7.73 -2.47
N PHE A 15 -29.90 7.44 -1.57
CA PHE A 15 -29.80 6.15 -0.90
C PHE A 15 -30.67 6.01 0.37
N ALA A 16 -31.38 7.07 0.80
CA ALA A 16 -32.21 7.05 1.99
C ALA A 16 -33.64 6.47 1.79
N GLY A 17 -33.96 5.96 0.64
CA GLY A 17 -35.32 5.62 0.30
C GLY A 17 -35.53 4.32 -0.46
N SER A 18 -35.11 3.15 0.07
CA SER A 18 -35.81 1.88 -0.21
C SER A 18 -35.29 0.74 0.68
N ALA A 19 -36.10 0.25 1.54
CA ALA A 19 -35.81 -0.74 2.59
C ALA A 19 -35.79 -2.18 2.10
N LEU A 20 -35.13 -2.49 0.99
CA LEU A 20 -34.79 -3.85 0.54
C LEU A 20 -33.43 -3.88 -0.19
N ALA A 21 -32.67 -2.81 -0.12
CA ALA A 21 -31.37 -2.70 -0.75
C ALA A 21 -30.27 -3.19 0.19
N ALA A 22 -29.21 -3.70 -0.40
CA ALA A 22 -27.92 -3.99 0.19
C ALA A 22 -27.65 -3.14 1.44
N ASP A 23 -27.15 -3.75 2.52
CA ASP A 23 -26.75 -3.05 3.74
C ASP A 23 -25.58 -2.12 3.42
N VAL A 24 -25.89 -0.89 2.96
CA VAL A 24 -24.91 0.11 2.60
C VAL A 24 -24.42 0.80 3.86
N GLN A 25 -23.14 0.67 4.13
CA GLN A 25 -22.47 1.23 5.29
C GLN A 25 -21.54 2.36 4.88
N LEU A 26 -21.69 3.53 5.51
CA LEU A 26 -20.66 4.55 5.58
C LEU A 26 -19.66 4.13 6.65
N TYR A 27 -18.38 4.14 6.34
CA TYR A 27 -17.32 3.82 7.27
C TYR A 27 -16.11 4.73 7.05
N GLY A 28 -15.24 4.77 8.03
CA GLY A 28 -13.99 5.51 7.89
C GLY A 28 -13.19 5.57 9.16
N LEU A 29 -12.16 6.39 9.11
CA LEU A 29 -11.35 6.77 10.25
C LEU A 29 -10.73 8.15 10.05
N VAL A 30 -10.51 8.81 11.17
CA VAL A 30 -9.69 10.02 11.29
C VAL A 30 -8.45 9.67 12.09
N ASP A 31 -7.29 9.94 11.55
CA ASP A 31 -5.99 9.83 12.20
C ASP A 31 -5.33 11.21 12.17
N LEU A 32 -5.09 11.76 13.36
CA LEU A 32 -4.49 13.07 13.53
C LEU A 32 -3.48 13.02 14.68
N GLY A 33 -2.33 13.62 14.46
CA GLY A 33 -1.27 13.61 15.46
C GLY A 33 -0.24 14.70 15.24
N LEU A 34 0.78 14.67 16.07
CA LEU A 34 1.96 15.52 16.01
C LEU A 34 3.16 14.66 15.64
N ASN A 35 4.06 15.19 14.83
CA ASN A 35 5.33 14.56 14.52
C ASN A 35 6.48 15.56 14.60
N TRP A 36 7.63 15.05 14.96
CA TRP A 36 8.92 15.68 14.78
C TRP A 36 9.75 14.81 13.85
N THR A 37 10.33 15.43 12.84
CA THR A 37 11.17 14.74 11.85
C THR A 37 12.48 15.51 11.68
N GLN A 38 13.59 14.79 11.74
CA GLN A 38 14.91 15.29 11.39
C GLN A 38 15.42 14.57 10.15
N VAL A 39 15.86 15.33 9.15
CA VAL A 39 16.47 14.82 7.93
C VAL A 39 17.91 15.33 7.83
N ASP A 40 18.87 14.40 7.87
CA ASP A 40 20.30 14.65 7.67
C ASP A 40 20.75 14.13 6.30
N LYS A 41 21.24 15.04 5.46
CA LYS A 41 21.80 14.75 4.12
C LYS A 41 23.32 14.86 4.08
N GLY A 42 23.99 14.83 5.24
CA GLY A 42 25.42 14.98 5.39
C GLY A 42 25.90 16.44 5.40
N THR A 43 25.53 17.23 4.41
CA THR A 43 25.89 18.67 4.34
C THR A 43 24.85 19.57 5.01
N THR A 44 23.64 19.12 5.15
CA THR A 44 22.51 19.87 5.73
C THR A 44 21.67 18.97 6.61
N THR A 45 21.29 19.50 7.77
CA THR A 45 20.29 18.87 8.65
C THR A 45 19.10 19.82 8.76
N THR A 46 17.91 19.27 8.59
CA THR A 46 16.65 20.03 8.72
C THR A 46 15.77 19.32 9.73
N ASP A 47 15.17 20.14 10.61
CA ASP A 47 14.18 19.69 11.59
C ASP A 47 12.81 20.25 11.21
N SER A 48 11.78 19.47 11.43
CA SER A 48 10.39 19.89 11.29
C SER A 48 9.55 19.36 12.43
N PHE A 49 8.62 20.18 12.89
CA PHE A 49 7.60 19.79 13.85
C PHE A 49 6.25 20.27 13.35
N GLY A 50 5.26 19.42 13.35
CA GLY A 50 3.96 19.77 12.81
C GLY A 50 2.84 18.83 13.22
N MET A 51 1.65 19.16 12.73
CA MET A 51 0.48 18.30 12.79
C MET A 51 0.44 17.49 11.48
N GLY A 52 0.18 16.20 11.59
CA GLY A 52 0.07 15.30 10.44
C GLY A 52 -1.20 14.48 10.46
N SER A 53 -1.76 14.25 9.30
CA SER A 53 -2.91 13.38 9.08
C SER A 53 -2.48 12.03 8.56
N GLY A 54 -3.08 10.95 9.09
CA GLY A 54 -2.86 9.61 8.55
C GLY A 54 -1.50 9.01 8.86
N GLN A 55 -0.83 9.49 9.89
CA GLN A 55 0.53 9.08 10.27
C GLN A 55 0.63 7.59 10.62
N ASN A 56 -0.32 7.08 11.41
CA ASN A 56 -0.42 5.66 11.73
C ASN A 56 -1.24 4.92 10.66
N SER A 57 -2.37 5.50 10.25
CA SER A 57 -3.30 4.89 9.31
C SER A 57 -4.05 5.96 8.51
N GLY A 58 -3.81 6.06 7.21
CA GLY A 58 -4.37 7.12 6.37
C GLY A 58 -5.84 7.42 6.64
N SER A 59 -6.15 8.69 6.98
CA SER A 59 -7.51 9.19 7.19
C SER A 59 -8.35 8.94 5.94
N ARG A 60 -9.53 8.36 6.10
CA ARG A 60 -10.35 7.87 4.99
C ARG A 60 -11.83 7.82 5.32
N PHE A 61 -12.63 7.85 4.29
CA PHE A 61 -14.04 7.48 4.35
C PHE A 61 -14.40 6.60 3.16
N GLY A 62 -15.45 5.81 3.27
CA GLY A 62 -15.88 4.95 2.20
C GLY A 62 -17.33 4.49 2.35
N LEU A 63 -17.84 3.97 1.26
CA LEU A 63 -19.13 3.30 1.17
C LEU A 63 -18.88 1.85 0.78
N LYS A 64 -19.49 0.93 1.49
CA LYS A 64 -19.47 -0.50 1.15
C LYS A 64 -20.85 -1.08 1.31
N GLY A 65 -21.16 -2.08 0.52
CA GLY A 65 -22.44 -2.78 0.63
C GLY A 65 -22.34 -4.17 0.06
N THR A 66 -23.21 -5.04 0.52
CA THR A 66 -23.36 -6.41 0.01
C THR A 66 -24.83 -6.78 -0.07
N GLU A 67 -25.21 -7.50 -1.10
CA GLU A 67 -26.52 -8.11 -1.29
C GLU A 67 -26.36 -9.63 -1.38
N ASP A 68 -27.16 -10.35 -0.59
CA ASP A 68 -27.20 -11.81 -0.63
C ASP A 68 -28.20 -12.25 -1.71
N LEU A 69 -27.70 -12.92 -2.74
CA LEU A 69 -28.51 -13.43 -3.86
C LEU A 69 -29.06 -14.85 -3.61
N GLY A 70 -28.77 -15.41 -2.44
CA GLY A 70 -29.11 -16.78 -2.09
C GLY A 70 -28.10 -17.82 -2.60
N ASN A 71 -28.26 -19.06 -2.16
CA ASN A 71 -27.44 -20.21 -2.57
C ASN A 71 -25.92 -20.02 -2.43
N GLY A 72 -25.47 -19.13 -1.51
CA GLY A 72 -24.06 -18.82 -1.30
C GLY A 72 -23.48 -17.78 -2.27
N TYR A 73 -24.33 -17.13 -3.08
CA TYR A 73 -23.94 -16.04 -3.98
C TYR A 73 -24.20 -14.69 -3.32
N LYS A 74 -23.22 -13.78 -3.39
CA LYS A 74 -23.36 -12.39 -2.93
C LYS A 74 -22.72 -11.47 -3.96
N VAL A 75 -23.29 -10.30 -4.13
CA VAL A 75 -22.69 -9.19 -4.87
C VAL A 75 -22.38 -8.06 -3.89
N GLY A 76 -21.28 -7.35 -4.09
CA GLY A 76 -20.95 -6.23 -3.23
C GLY A 76 -19.98 -5.26 -3.88
N PHE A 77 -19.85 -4.10 -3.24
CA PHE A 77 -18.93 -3.05 -3.68
C PHE A 77 -18.16 -2.46 -2.50
N ASN A 78 -17.03 -1.85 -2.80
CA ASN A 78 -16.27 -1.01 -1.88
C ASN A 78 -15.74 0.22 -2.62
N LEU A 79 -16.05 1.41 -2.08
CA LEU A 79 -15.64 2.71 -2.61
C LEU A 79 -14.96 3.48 -1.48
N GLU A 80 -13.64 3.73 -1.56
CA GLU A 80 -12.87 4.34 -0.49
C GLU A 80 -12.02 5.51 -0.99
N ASN A 81 -12.08 6.63 -0.26
CA ASN A 81 -11.25 7.82 -0.45
C ASN A 81 -10.37 8.08 0.75
N SER A 82 -9.25 8.76 0.60
CA SER A 82 -8.51 9.38 1.72
C SER A 82 -8.56 10.90 1.64
N PHE A 83 -8.42 11.50 2.81
CA PHE A 83 -8.38 12.95 2.99
C PHE A 83 -7.32 13.32 4.03
N LYS A 84 -6.92 14.56 4.04
CA LYS A 84 -6.05 15.13 5.04
C LYS A 84 -6.90 15.73 6.16
N ALA A 85 -6.81 15.17 7.36
CA ALA A 85 -7.64 15.59 8.49
C ALA A 85 -7.15 16.90 9.13
N ASP A 86 -5.91 17.30 8.87
CA ASP A 86 -5.28 18.52 9.37
C ASP A 86 -5.73 19.78 8.61
N ASP A 87 -6.07 19.66 7.32
CA ASP A 87 -6.46 20.80 6.48
C ASP A 87 -7.78 20.60 5.72
N GLY A 88 -8.39 19.41 5.76
CA GLY A 88 -9.64 19.07 5.10
C GLY A 88 -9.51 18.80 3.60
N ALA A 89 -8.32 18.79 3.02
CA ALA A 89 -8.11 18.54 1.61
C ALA A 89 -8.27 17.07 1.23
N LEU A 90 -8.58 16.79 -0.05
CA LEU A 90 -8.46 15.45 -0.59
C LEU A 90 -6.98 15.06 -0.72
N ASP A 91 -6.62 13.86 -0.31
CA ASP A 91 -5.24 13.37 -0.36
C ASP A 91 -4.74 13.22 -1.82
N LYS A 92 -5.63 12.79 -2.73
CA LYS A 92 -5.37 12.69 -4.17
C LYS A 92 -6.46 13.43 -4.96
N GLY A 93 -6.18 14.67 -5.33
CA GLY A 93 -7.16 15.60 -5.87
C GLY A 93 -7.84 15.21 -7.19
N SER A 94 -7.25 14.29 -7.96
CA SER A 94 -7.78 13.87 -9.28
C SER A 94 -8.76 12.69 -9.21
N ARG A 95 -8.89 12.00 -8.06
CA ARG A 95 -9.71 10.79 -7.94
C ARG A 95 -10.58 10.81 -6.70
N LEU A 96 -11.90 10.64 -6.86
CA LEU A 96 -12.81 10.57 -5.73
C LEU A 96 -12.60 9.29 -4.90
N PHE A 97 -12.44 8.12 -5.52
CA PHE A 97 -12.23 6.84 -4.83
C PHE A 97 -10.87 6.26 -5.18
N HIS A 98 -9.80 6.97 -4.83
CA HIS A 98 -8.45 6.57 -5.25
C HIS A 98 -7.88 5.39 -4.45
N ARG A 99 -8.40 5.09 -3.25
CA ARG A 99 -7.92 3.99 -2.43
C ARG A 99 -8.48 2.65 -2.88
N GLU A 100 -9.79 2.59 -3.10
CA GLU A 100 -10.47 1.39 -3.61
C GLU A 100 -11.76 1.80 -4.33
N SER A 101 -12.04 1.13 -5.45
CA SER A 101 -13.29 1.29 -6.23
C SER A 101 -13.53 -0.02 -6.95
N ILE A 102 -14.22 -0.96 -6.28
CA ILE A 102 -14.44 -2.32 -6.78
C ILE A 102 -15.91 -2.74 -6.68
N LEU A 103 -16.30 -3.55 -7.65
CA LEU A 103 -17.45 -4.44 -7.58
C LEU A 103 -16.94 -5.88 -7.45
N PHE A 104 -17.58 -6.70 -6.61
CA PHE A 104 -17.19 -8.10 -6.46
C PHE A 104 -18.40 -9.02 -6.38
N VAL A 105 -18.19 -10.27 -6.80
CA VAL A 105 -19.16 -11.36 -6.66
C VAL A 105 -18.50 -12.48 -5.87
N GLN A 106 -19.13 -12.86 -4.78
CA GLN A 106 -18.77 -14.03 -3.99
C GLN A 106 -19.63 -15.21 -4.41
N THR A 107 -18.99 -16.36 -4.54
CA THR A 107 -19.65 -17.63 -4.88
C THR A 107 -19.11 -18.75 -4.00
N PRO A 108 -19.74 -19.93 -3.95
CA PRO A 108 -19.14 -21.11 -3.28
C PRO A 108 -17.78 -21.51 -3.83
N TYR A 109 -17.42 -21.04 -5.04
CA TYR A 109 -16.16 -21.36 -5.72
C TYR A 109 -15.10 -20.27 -5.58
N GLY A 110 -15.38 -19.17 -4.87
CA GLY A 110 -14.47 -18.06 -4.65
C GLY A 110 -15.08 -16.71 -4.94
N GLU A 111 -14.26 -15.67 -4.85
CA GLU A 111 -14.62 -14.27 -5.09
C GLU A 111 -13.94 -13.80 -6.38
N LEU A 112 -14.72 -13.14 -7.24
CA LEU A 112 -14.23 -12.41 -8.40
C LEU A 112 -14.53 -10.93 -8.22
N SER A 113 -13.54 -10.05 -8.43
CA SER A 113 -13.75 -8.61 -8.35
C SER A 113 -13.13 -7.88 -9.54
N ALA A 114 -13.70 -6.71 -9.86
CA ALA A 114 -13.22 -5.83 -10.89
C ALA A 114 -13.18 -4.37 -10.39
N GLY A 115 -12.21 -3.58 -10.87
CA GLY A 115 -12.09 -2.16 -10.58
C GLY A 115 -10.69 -1.74 -10.13
N ARG A 116 -10.61 -0.76 -9.21
CA ARG A 116 -9.36 -0.24 -8.67
C ARG A 116 -9.11 -0.80 -7.28
N THR A 117 -7.95 -1.43 -7.08
CA THR A 117 -7.52 -1.95 -5.77
C THR A 117 -6.00 -2.07 -5.69
N GLY A 118 -5.47 -2.52 -4.55
CA GLY A 118 -4.05 -2.83 -4.39
C GLY A 118 -3.61 -4.06 -5.15
N GLY A 119 -2.35 -4.10 -5.60
CA GLY A 119 -1.72 -5.30 -6.15
C GLY A 119 -1.58 -6.42 -5.11
N LEU A 120 -1.48 -7.67 -5.54
CA LEU A 120 -1.28 -8.79 -4.61
C LEU A 120 0.03 -8.67 -3.83
N ASP A 121 1.07 -8.12 -4.43
CA ASP A 121 2.38 -7.83 -3.84
C ASP A 121 2.42 -6.53 -3.02
N SER A 122 1.31 -5.81 -2.93
CA SER A 122 1.17 -4.61 -2.12
C SER A 122 0.72 -4.90 -0.68
N GLY A 123 0.81 -3.88 0.19
CA GLY A 123 0.27 -3.90 1.55
C GLY A 123 -1.07 -3.18 1.68
N VAL A 124 -1.73 -2.84 0.57
CA VAL A 124 -2.94 -2.00 0.53
C VAL A 124 -4.06 -2.64 -0.28
N GLY A 125 -5.28 -2.13 -0.09
CA GLY A 125 -6.46 -2.66 -0.75
C GLY A 125 -6.93 -4.00 -0.16
N ARG A 126 -8.02 -4.52 -0.72
CA ARG A 126 -8.68 -5.74 -0.25
C ARG A 126 -7.82 -7.00 -0.40
N TYR A 127 -6.99 -7.06 -1.46
CA TYR A 127 -6.26 -8.27 -1.86
C TYR A 127 -4.75 -8.18 -1.64
N GLY A 128 -4.22 -7.05 -1.20
CA GLY A 128 -2.79 -6.88 -0.94
C GLY A 128 -2.29 -7.76 0.20
N GLN A 129 -1.25 -8.58 -0.05
CA GLN A 129 -0.77 -9.59 0.89
C GLN A 129 0.38 -9.11 1.77
N MET A 130 1.12 -8.05 1.36
CA MET A 130 2.31 -7.56 2.06
C MET A 130 2.00 -6.48 3.10
N GLY A 131 0.77 -6.46 3.64
CA GLY A 131 0.29 -5.52 4.65
C GLY A 131 0.60 -5.94 6.09
N SER A 132 -0.35 -5.66 6.99
CA SER A 132 -0.23 -5.93 8.44
C SER A 132 -0.12 -7.41 8.82
N GLY A 133 -0.38 -8.33 7.88
CA GLY A 133 -0.10 -9.76 8.04
C GLY A 133 1.36 -10.12 7.79
N ALA A 134 2.08 -9.33 7.00
CA ALA A 134 3.46 -9.58 6.61
C ALA A 134 4.47 -8.82 7.47
N THR A 135 4.14 -7.60 7.91
CA THR A 135 5.05 -6.73 8.65
C THR A 135 4.37 -6.04 9.84
N ALA A 136 5.12 -5.75 10.90
CA ALA A 136 4.58 -5.20 12.13
C ALA A 136 4.07 -3.76 11.97
N MET A 137 4.72 -2.96 11.12
CA MET A 137 4.36 -1.55 10.86
C MET A 137 3.70 -1.31 9.50
N SER A 138 3.65 -2.34 8.64
CA SER A 138 2.89 -2.32 7.38
C SER A 138 3.17 -1.07 6.51
N THR A 139 2.14 -0.50 5.90
CA THR A 139 2.18 0.69 5.03
C THR A 139 1.85 1.99 5.76
N GLY A 140 1.43 1.93 7.02
CA GLY A 140 1.22 3.08 7.89
C GLY A 140 2.52 3.54 8.55
N TRP A 141 2.37 4.32 9.62
CA TRP A 141 3.46 4.78 10.48
C TRP A 141 4.42 5.77 9.81
N ASP A 142 3.92 6.52 8.85
CA ASP A 142 4.64 7.55 8.08
C ASP A 142 6.09 7.14 7.73
N ASN A 143 7.12 7.77 8.30
CA ASN A 143 8.51 7.38 8.06
C ASN A 143 9.07 6.38 9.08
N ILE A 144 8.32 6.04 10.14
CA ILE A 144 8.75 5.08 11.16
C ILE A 144 8.87 3.69 10.53
N ALA A 145 10.09 3.16 10.46
CA ALA A 145 10.38 1.87 9.83
C ALA A 145 9.70 1.68 8.48
N LYS A 146 9.74 2.69 7.62
CA LYS A 146 8.98 2.79 6.36
C LYS A 146 9.28 1.63 5.42
N THR A 147 8.45 0.61 5.46
CA THR A 147 8.63 -0.65 4.71
C THR A 147 8.71 -0.44 3.20
N SER A 148 8.09 0.61 2.65
CA SER A 148 8.19 0.98 1.24
C SER A 148 9.60 1.46 0.81
N LYS A 149 10.52 1.66 1.76
CA LYS A 149 11.94 1.88 1.45
C LYS A 149 12.72 0.57 1.29
N VAL A 150 12.12 -0.54 1.68
CA VAL A 150 12.72 -1.88 1.62
C VAL A 150 12.07 -2.73 0.53
N PHE A 151 10.76 -2.61 0.38
CA PHE A 151 9.97 -3.37 -0.59
C PHE A 151 9.40 -2.48 -1.69
N LEU A 152 9.53 -2.95 -2.91
CA LEU A 152 8.95 -2.31 -4.09
C LEU A 152 7.43 -2.55 -4.13
N GLY A 153 6.67 -1.57 -4.63
CA GLY A 153 5.23 -1.73 -4.90
C GLY A 153 4.31 -1.78 -3.68
N LEU A 154 4.85 -1.63 -2.46
CA LEU A 154 4.09 -1.87 -1.23
C LEU A 154 2.82 -0.99 -1.10
N GLY A 155 2.84 0.22 -1.64
CA GLY A 155 1.71 1.16 -1.64
C GLY A 155 0.88 1.16 -2.92
N ASP A 156 1.22 0.35 -3.91
CA ASP A 156 0.67 0.41 -5.24
C ASP A 156 -0.80 0.02 -5.29
N ARG A 157 -1.56 0.85 -5.97
CA ARG A 157 -2.95 0.59 -6.35
C ARG A 157 -3.08 0.73 -7.86
N MET A 158 -3.82 -0.19 -8.45
CA MET A 158 -3.94 -0.27 -9.91
C MET A 158 -5.39 -0.12 -10.35
N ASP A 159 -5.55 0.50 -11.50
CA ASP A 159 -6.83 0.60 -12.20
C ASP A 159 -7.10 -0.68 -13.00
N ASN A 160 -8.35 -0.86 -13.41
CA ASN A 160 -8.75 -1.90 -14.36
C ASN A 160 -8.30 -3.30 -13.96
N THR A 161 -8.33 -3.59 -12.65
CA THR A 161 -7.96 -4.90 -12.13
C THR A 161 -9.12 -5.89 -12.27
N LEU A 162 -8.76 -7.12 -12.54
CA LEU A 162 -9.59 -8.30 -12.36
C LEU A 162 -8.88 -9.21 -11.36
N THR A 163 -9.55 -9.55 -10.26
CA THR A 163 -8.95 -10.35 -9.17
C THR A 163 -9.84 -11.55 -8.87
N TYR A 164 -9.24 -12.71 -8.77
CA TYR A 164 -9.87 -13.93 -8.27
C TYR A 164 -9.22 -14.36 -6.96
N GLN A 165 -10.03 -14.75 -6.00
CA GLN A 165 -9.61 -15.37 -4.75
C GLN A 165 -10.41 -16.66 -4.53
N SER A 166 -9.71 -17.78 -4.36
CA SER A 166 -10.34 -19.07 -4.10
C SER A 166 -11.00 -19.13 -2.71
N PRO A 167 -11.92 -20.05 -2.47
CA PRO A 167 -12.26 -20.43 -1.11
C PRO A 167 -11.03 -20.93 -0.38
N LYS A 168 -11.05 -20.84 0.95
CA LYS A 168 -10.00 -21.39 1.79
C LYS A 168 -10.19 -22.91 1.93
N PHE A 169 -9.21 -23.68 1.47
CA PHE A 169 -9.21 -25.12 1.58
C PHE A 169 -7.99 -25.61 2.37
N ALA A 170 -8.21 -26.36 3.44
CA ALA A 170 -7.15 -26.85 4.33
C ALA A 170 -6.14 -25.76 4.77
N GLY A 171 -6.61 -24.52 4.96
CA GLY A 171 -5.78 -23.38 5.31
C GLY A 171 -5.22 -22.61 4.12
N VAL A 172 -5.26 -23.17 2.91
CA VAL A 172 -4.71 -22.55 1.69
C VAL A 172 -5.75 -21.69 0.99
N THR A 173 -5.36 -20.51 0.50
CA THR A 173 -6.12 -19.65 -0.42
C THR A 173 -5.22 -19.31 -1.60
N LEU A 174 -5.77 -19.43 -2.81
CA LEU A 174 -5.11 -19.05 -4.06
C LEU A 174 -5.65 -17.70 -4.54
N LEU A 175 -4.78 -16.87 -5.07
CA LEU A 175 -5.13 -15.56 -5.63
C LEU A 175 -4.53 -15.42 -7.04
N ALA A 176 -5.28 -14.77 -7.93
CA ALA A 176 -4.81 -14.36 -9.24
C ALA A 176 -5.32 -12.96 -9.52
N GLN A 177 -4.48 -12.10 -10.08
CA GLN A 177 -4.85 -10.72 -10.41
C GLN A 177 -4.21 -10.29 -11.71
N ALA A 178 -4.96 -9.53 -12.51
CA ALA A 178 -4.46 -8.86 -13.70
C ALA A 178 -4.96 -7.41 -13.72
N SER A 179 -4.17 -6.50 -14.26
CA SER A 179 -4.58 -5.15 -14.63
C SER A 179 -4.24 -4.91 -16.10
N LEU A 180 -5.24 -4.60 -16.91
CA LEU A 180 -5.10 -4.40 -18.36
C LEU A 180 -4.56 -3.00 -18.69
N LYS A 181 -4.60 -2.09 -17.75
CA LYS A 181 -3.96 -0.77 -17.76
C LYS A 181 -3.73 -0.33 -16.34
N LYS A 182 -2.49 -0.38 -15.89
CA LYS A 182 -2.08 -0.17 -14.49
C LYS A 182 -2.53 1.17 -13.92
N SER A 183 -2.56 2.23 -14.73
CA SER A 183 -3.07 3.55 -14.34
C SER A 183 -3.74 4.28 -15.48
N ASN A 184 -4.83 4.97 -15.18
CA ASN A 184 -5.53 5.87 -16.11
C ASN A 184 -5.06 7.32 -16.02
N VAL A 185 -4.25 7.65 -15.02
CA VAL A 185 -3.67 8.98 -14.84
C VAL A 185 -2.19 8.87 -14.49
N ASN A 186 -1.42 9.89 -14.89
CA ASN A 186 -0.03 10.05 -14.46
C ASN A 186 0.06 10.54 -12.99
N GLU A 187 1.24 10.82 -12.48
CA GLU A 187 1.43 11.28 -11.11
C GLU A 187 0.84 12.67 -10.86
N GLU A 188 0.86 13.53 -11.86
CA GLU A 188 0.27 14.87 -11.83
C GLU A 188 -1.26 14.82 -11.84
N GLY A 189 -1.86 13.65 -12.12
CA GLY A 189 -3.30 13.45 -12.19
C GLY A 189 -3.90 13.67 -13.59
N ASP A 190 -3.06 13.85 -14.60
CA ASP A 190 -3.49 13.98 -15.99
C ASP A 190 -3.82 12.61 -16.59
N ALA A 191 -4.77 12.58 -17.51
CA ALA A 191 -5.18 11.35 -18.19
C ALA A 191 -4.06 10.76 -19.05
N ILE A 192 -3.72 9.51 -18.83
CA ILE A 192 -2.86 8.74 -19.74
C ILE A 192 -3.69 8.35 -20.97
N LYS A 193 -3.24 8.75 -22.15
CA LYS A 193 -3.99 8.60 -23.41
C LYS A 193 -4.02 7.20 -23.98
N THR A 194 -3.15 6.28 -23.53
CA THR A 194 -3.18 4.88 -23.99
C THR A 194 -4.53 4.25 -23.67
N GLU A 195 -5.05 3.45 -24.58
CA GLU A 195 -6.30 2.72 -24.38
C GLU A 195 -6.06 1.45 -23.54
N GLU A 196 -7.08 1.06 -22.77
CA GLU A 196 -7.04 -0.17 -22.01
C GLU A 196 -6.93 -1.39 -22.93
N GLY A 197 -6.00 -2.31 -22.62
CA GLY A 197 -5.75 -3.50 -23.42
C GLY A 197 -4.95 -3.25 -24.70
N SER A 198 -4.60 -1.99 -25.02
CA SER A 198 -3.73 -1.70 -26.16
C SER A 198 -2.29 -2.19 -25.91
N SER A 199 -1.50 -2.32 -26.98
CA SER A 199 -0.11 -2.83 -26.90
C SER A 199 0.83 -1.89 -26.11
N ASP A 200 0.46 -0.64 -25.94
CA ASP A 200 1.22 0.41 -25.26
C ASP A 200 0.72 0.71 -23.84
N ALA A 201 -0.25 -0.05 -23.32
CA ALA A 201 -0.69 0.03 -21.96
C ALA A 201 0.22 -0.77 -21.01
N ASP A 202 0.65 -0.16 -19.91
CA ASP A 202 1.32 -0.88 -18.83
C ASP A 202 0.36 -1.89 -18.21
N ARG A 203 0.78 -3.14 -18.07
CA ARG A 203 -0.04 -4.23 -17.55
C ARG A 203 0.60 -4.84 -16.31
N TYR A 204 -0.24 -5.44 -15.50
CA TYR A 204 0.21 -6.15 -14.31
C TYR A 204 -0.47 -7.52 -14.23
N TYR A 205 0.29 -8.51 -13.79
CA TYR A 205 -0.18 -9.87 -13.56
C TYR A 205 0.42 -10.38 -12.25
N ALA A 206 -0.38 -11.07 -11.45
CA ALA A 206 0.11 -11.67 -10.21
C ALA A 206 -0.59 -12.97 -9.86
N LEU A 207 0.16 -13.85 -9.22
CA LEU A 207 -0.32 -15.07 -8.59
C LEU A 207 0.11 -15.07 -7.13
N GLY A 208 -0.79 -15.48 -6.25
CA GLY A 208 -0.53 -15.57 -4.82
C GLY A 208 -1.04 -16.87 -4.22
N VAL A 209 -0.34 -17.36 -3.22
CA VAL A 209 -0.79 -18.42 -2.34
C VAL A 209 -0.59 -17.98 -0.91
N THR A 210 -1.63 -18.15 -0.07
CA THR A 210 -1.53 -17.91 1.36
C THR A 210 -1.94 -19.16 2.13
N TYR A 211 -1.32 -19.34 3.26
CA TYR A 211 -1.66 -20.37 4.23
C TYR A 211 -1.97 -19.73 5.57
N GLY A 212 -3.12 -20.06 6.13
CA GLY A 212 -3.52 -19.57 7.44
C GLY A 212 -4.24 -20.67 8.21
N ALA A 213 -3.56 -21.32 9.13
CA ALA A 213 -4.13 -22.35 10.01
C ALA A 213 -3.53 -22.26 11.41
N GLY A 214 -4.39 -22.31 12.43
CA GLY A 214 -3.97 -22.11 13.82
C GLY A 214 -3.26 -20.76 13.99
N ALA A 215 -2.08 -20.79 14.57
CA ALA A 215 -1.25 -19.62 14.85
C ALA A 215 -0.39 -19.18 13.66
N LEU A 216 -0.22 -20.02 12.63
CA LEU A 216 0.64 -19.75 11.48
C LEU A 216 -0.13 -19.01 10.38
N ASN A 217 0.45 -17.95 9.87
CA ASN A 217 0.04 -17.29 8.64
C ASN A 217 1.28 -17.05 7.77
N ALA A 218 1.24 -17.46 6.50
CA ALA A 218 2.32 -17.33 5.55
C ALA A 218 1.77 -17.06 4.15
N GLY A 219 2.58 -16.48 3.28
CA GLY A 219 2.19 -16.25 1.89
C GLY A 219 3.38 -16.09 0.98
N LEU A 220 3.11 -16.35 -0.31
CA LEU A 220 4.03 -16.14 -1.42
C LEU A 220 3.24 -15.47 -2.54
N VAL A 221 3.80 -14.42 -3.11
CA VAL A 221 3.26 -13.69 -4.26
C VAL A 221 4.35 -13.56 -5.32
N TYR A 222 3.99 -13.89 -6.55
CA TYR A 222 4.74 -13.57 -7.75
C TYR A 222 3.96 -12.52 -8.52
N SER A 223 4.61 -11.46 -8.97
CA SER A 223 4.01 -10.47 -9.85
C SER A 223 4.95 -10.06 -10.98
N GLN A 224 4.36 -9.65 -12.08
CA GLN A 224 5.02 -9.10 -13.25
C GLN A 224 4.32 -7.83 -13.68
N THR A 225 5.08 -6.78 -14.01
CA THR A 225 4.58 -5.58 -14.68
C THR A 225 5.25 -5.46 -16.04
N ASP A 226 4.43 -5.45 -17.08
CA ASP A 226 4.88 -5.17 -18.44
C ASP A 226 4.82 -3.67 -18.69
N TRP A 227 5.97 -3.05 -18.85
CA TRP A 227 6.10 -1.62 -19.10
C TRP A 227 6.06 -1.37 -20.63
N ASN A 228 4.91 -0.96 -21.13
CA ASN A 228 4.66 -0.83 -22.58
C ASN A 228 4.53 0.61 -23.08
N ARG A 229 4.52 1.61 -22.20
CA ARG A 229 4.41 3.02 -22.60
C ARG A 229 5.58 3.42 -23.50
N THR A 230 5.28 4.05 -24.64
CA THR A 230 6.27 4.52 -25.64
C THR A 230 7.34 5.41 -25.02
N GLU A 231 6.98 6.27 -24.05
CA GLU A 231 7.91 7.14 -23.33
C GLU A 231 8.97 6.37 -22.51
N LEU A 232 8.72 5.09 -22.22
CA LEU A 232 9.63 4.21 -21.48
C LEU A 232 10.36 3.23 -22.40
N LYS A 233 9.84 2.94 -23.60
CA LYS A 233 10.42 1.96 -24.54
C LYS A 233 11.85 2.30 -24.96
N ASP A 234 12.16 3.60 -25.14
CA ASP A 234 13.51 4.04 -25.50
C ASP A 234 14.53 3.87 -24.37
N GLN A 235 14.07 3.62 -23.15
CA GLN A 235 14.91 3.52 -21.97
C GLN A 235 15.00 2.11 -21.38
N THR A 236 14.03 1.27 -21.62
CA THR A 236 13.88 -0.02 -20.93
C THR A 236 14.26 -1.25 -21.73
N ASN A 237 14.39 -1.17 -23.08
CA ASN A 237 14.68 -2.33 -23.92
C ASN A 237 13.98 -3.61 -23.47
N ASP A 238 12.65 -3.61 -23.39
CA ASP A 238 11.81 -4.78 -23.10
C ASP A 238 11.97 -5.43 -21.70
N ASP A 239 12.60 -4.77 -20.74
CA ASP A 239 12.75 -5.33 -19.40
C ASP A 239 11.46 -5.15 -18.58
N ASN A 240 10.73 -6.25 -18.40
CA ASN A 240 9.57 -6.31 -17.53
C ASN A 240 10.01 -6.33 -16.06
N GLN A 241 9.22 -5.70 -15.20
CA GLN A 241 9.44 -5.80 -13.75
C GLN A 241 8.91 -7.13 -13.22
N THR A 242 9.73 -7.86 -12.52
CA THR A 242 9.34 -9.07 -11.77
C THR A 242 9.51 -8.83 -10.28
N VAL A 243 8.53 -9.22 -9.49
CA VAL A 243 8.60 -9.16 -8.01
C VAL A 243 8.17 -10.51 -7.43
N VAL A 244 8.98 -11.03 -6.50
CA VAL A 244 8.65 -12.21 -5.69
C VAL A 244 8.68 -11.80 -4.23
N SER A 245 7.55 -11.93 -3.55
CA SER A 245 7.41 -11.57 -2.14
C SER A 245 6.94 -12.77 -1.32
N ALA A 246 7.55 -12.98 -0.16
CA ALA A 246 7.11 -14.00 0.77
C ALA A 246 7.07 -13.45 2.20
N PHE A 247 6.16 -13.95 3.00
CA PHE A 247 6.07 -13.61 4.42
C PHE A 247 5.62 -14.79 5.27
N ALA A 248 5.96 -14.73 6.55
CA ALA A 248 5.42 -15.63 7.56
C ALA A 248 5.31 -14.91 8.91
N ASN A 249 4.30 -15.29 9.68
CA ASN A 249 4.19 -14.92 11.08
C ASN A 249 3.58 -16.06 11.89
N TYR A 250 3.89 -16.07 13.18
CA TYR A 250 3.36 -17.07 14.11
C TYR A 250 2.92 -16.40 15.41
N ASP A 251 1.68 -16.61 15.81
CA ASP A 251 1.12 -16.06 17.03
C ASP A 251 1.32 -16.99 18.21
N PHE A 252 2.29 -16.67 19.09
CA PHE A 252 2.54 -17.40 20.33
C PHE A 252 1.63 -16.96 21.49
N GLY A 253 0.69 -16.02 21.24
CA GLY A 253 -0.15 -15.38 22.26
C GLY A 253 0.54 -14.25 23.01
N MET A 254 1.78 -14.45 23.47
CA MET A 254 2.59 -13.42 24.15
C MET A 254 3.41 -12.56 23.21
N VAL A 255 3.73 -13.05 22.02
CA VAL A 255 4.48 -12.35 20.98
C VAL A 255 4.09 -12.94 19.62
N LYS A 256 4.04 -12.11 18.61
CA LYS A 256 3.80 -12.51 17.23
C LYS A 256 4.96 -12.04 16.36
N PRO A 257 6.03 -12.83 16.23
CA PRO A 257 7.12 -12.54 15.30
C PRO A 257 6.63 -12.59 13.85
N MET A 258 7.26 -11.76 13.01
CA MET A 258 6.95 -11.58 11.60
C MET A 258 8.24 -11.48 10.80
N VAL A 259 8.26 -12.10 9.64
CA VAL A 259 9.33 -11.99 8.66
C VAL A 259 8.74 -11.84 7.27
N ALA A 260 9.32 -10.95 6.47
CA ALA A 260 8.97 -10.78 5.07
C ALA A 260 10.23 -10.56 4.23
N VAL A 261 10.22 -11.11 3.03
CA VAL A 261 11.32 -10.98 2.06
C VAL A 261 10.74 -10.63 0.70
N GLN A 262 11.51 -9.89 -0.09
CA GLN A 262 11.17 -9.56 -1.47
C GLN A 262 12.42 -9.59 -2.33
N TYR A 263 12.31 -10.20 -3.51
CA TYR A 263 13.22 -10.03 -4.64
C TYR A 263 12.48 -9.23 -5.71
N PHE A 264 13.18 -8.32 -6.38
CA PHE A 264 12.65 -7.55 -7.50
C PHE A 264 13.71 -7.38 -8.57
N ASP A 265 13.27 -7.36 -9.83
CA ASP A 265 14.06 -7.15 -11.03
C ASP A 265 13.26 -6.28 -11.99
N GLY A 266 13.88 -5.26 -12.59
CA GLY A 266 13.21 -4.30 -13.46
C GLY A 266 12.40 -3.24 -12.70
N GLY A 267 12.65 -3.03 -11.40
CA GLY A 267 11.98 -2.01 -10.60
C GLY A 267 12.27 -0.60 -11.12
N LYS A 268 11.26 0.27 -11.18
CA LYS A 268 11.45 1.69 -11.50
C LYS A 268 11.99 2.44 -10.31
N ASP A 269 13.06 3.21 -10.53
CA ASP A 269 13.43 4.32 -9.66
C ASP A 269 13.06 5.63 -10.36
N GLU A 270 12.29 6.47 -9.68
CA GLU A 270 11.96 7.80 -10.17
C GLU A 270 13.08 8.77 -9.83
N ASP A 271 14.06 8.91 -10.74
CA ASP A 271 15.00 10.02 -10.64
C ASP A 271 14.29 11.32 -11.04
N LYS A 272 13.80 12.07 -10.06
CA LYS A 272 13.10 13.35 -10.22
C LYS A 272 14.03 14.51 -10.60
N THR A 273 15.12 14.27 -11.29
CA THR A 273 15.96 15.36 -11.78
C THR A 273 15.34 16.01 -13.03
N ALA A 274 15.18 17.29 -12.97
CA ALA A 274 14.21 18.18 -13.62
C ALA A 274 14.10 18.20 -15.16
N ASP A 275 14.93 17.52 -15.94
CA ASP A 275 14.88 17.66 -17.40
C ASP A 275 14.99 16.38 -18.24
N ASN A 276 15.23 15.24 -17.64
CA ASN A 276 15.20 13.94 -18.32
C ASN A 276 14.75 12.87 -17.34
N LYS A 277 13.49 12.46 -17.44
CA LYS A 277 12.89 11.33 -16.71
C LYS A 277 13.54 10.01 -17.15
N LYS A 278 14.81 9.80 -16.81
CA LYS A 278 15.44 8.49 -16.95
C LYS A 278 14.96 7.65 -15.79
N THR A 279 14.02 6.78 -16.06
CA THR A 279 13.61 5.76 -15.11
C THR A 279 14.72 4.72 -15.05
N ALA A 280 15.51 4.72 -13.98
CA ALA A 280 16.44 3.63 -13.71
C ALA A 280 15.62 2.37 -13.40
N LEU A 281 16.02 1.25 -13.97
CA LEU A 281 15.47 -0.05 -13.60
C LEU A 281 16.41 -0.67 -12.58
N ASN A 282 15.87 -0.98 -11.40
CA ASN A 282 16.64 -1.57 -10.31
C ASN A 282 16.29 -3.04 -10.14
N LYS A 283 17.28 -3.84 -9.80
CA LYS A 283 17.10 -5.18 -9.26
C LYS A 283 17.69 -5.26 -7.86
N GLY A 284 17.13 -6.09 -7.03
CA GLY A 284 17.60 -6.20 -5.66
C GLY A 284 16.75 -7.13 -4.81
N TYR A 285 17.03 -7.09 -3.54
CA TYR A 285 16.29 -7.85 -2.55
C TYR A 285 16.20 -7.09 -1.25
N GLY A 286 15.14 -7.36 -0.51
CA GLY A 286 14.92 -6.78 0.79
C GLY A 286 14.36 -7.79 1.78
N PHE A 287 14.57 -7.55 3.06
CA PHE A 287 13.93 -8.28 4.12
C PHE A 287 13.48 -7.36 5.24
N VAL A 288 12.43 -7.78 5.92
CA VAL A 288 11.89 -7.12 7.11
C VAL A 288 11.67 -8.18 8.17
N VAL A 289 12.15 -7.91 9.38
CA VAL A 289 11.85 -8.70 10.56
C VAL A 289 11.25 -7.80 11.62
N GLY A 290 10.27 -8.31 12.33
CA GLY A 290 9.60 -7.55 13.37
C GLY A 290 8.67 -8.41 14.19
N GLY A 291 7.81 -7.77 14.93
CA GLY A 291 6.78 -8.46 15.70
C GLY A 291 5.94 -7.52 16.52
N THR A 292 4.88 -8.09 17.06
CA THR A 292 3.96 -7.41 17.97
C THR A 292 3.84 -8.18 19.28
N ALA A 293 3.65 -7.46 20.38
CA ALA A 293 3.42 -8.07 21.69
C ALA A 293 2.40 -7.25 22.49
N PRO A 294 1.47 -7.86 23.22
CA PRO A 294 0.66 -7.17 24.20
C PRO A 294 1.57 -6.61 25.31
N LEU A 295 1.37 -5.35 25.65
CA LEU A 295 2.13 -4.66 26.69
C LEU A 295 1.23 -3.65 27.40
N VAL A 296 1.08 -3.76 28.72
CA VAL A 296 0.37 -2.78 29.59
C VAL A 296 -0.97 -2.31 28.97
N GLY A 297 -1.80 -3.26 28.51
CA GLY A 297 -3.12 -2.97 27.96
C GLY A 297 -3.14 -2.49 26.51
N GLY A 298 -1.97 -2.30 25.89
CA GLY A 298 -1.80 -1.92 24.49
C GLY A 298 -1.00 -2.94 23.70
N THR A 299 -0.53 -2.55 22.51
CA THR A 299 0.25 -3.38 21.59
C THR A 299 1.57 -2.68 21.27
N LEU A 300 2.68 -3.30 21.65
CA LEU A 300 4.02 -2.94 21.21
C LEU A 300 4.28 -3.50 19.83
N LYS A 301 4.91 -2.72 18.96
CA LYS A 301 5.35 -3.11 17.62
C LYS A 301 6.82 -2.75 17.44
N VAL A 302 7.60 -3.67 16.90
CA VAL A 302 9.02 -3.44 16.59
C VAL A 302 9.29 -3.95 15.19
N GLN A 303 10.11 -3.21 14.42
CA GLN A 303 10.46 -3.59 13.07
C GLN A 303 11.86 -3.13 12.70
N LEU A 304 12.58 -4.00 11.99
CA LEU A 304 13.84 -3.75 11.32
C LEU A 304 13.69 -4.19 9.86
N GLY A 305 14.30 -3.45 8.95
CA GLY A 305 14.34 -3.86 7.55
C GLY A 305 15.61 -3.35 6.86
N TRP A 306 15.96 -4.06 5.81
CA TRP A 306 17.11 -3.75 4.98
C TRP A 306 16.85 -4.21 3.56
N ASN A 307 17.35 -3.44 2.59
CA ASN A 307 17.44 -3.87 1.20
C ASN A 307 18.78 -3.47 0.59
N ASP A 308 19.06 -4.12 -0.51
CA ASP A 308 20.19 -3.83 -1.39
C ASP A 308 19.70 -3.89 -2.83
N TYR A 309 20.15 -2.94 -3.66
CA TYR A 309 19.74 -2.87 -5.06
C TYR A 309 20.82 -2.24 -5.94
N GLU A 310 20.79 -2.60 -7.21
CA GLU A 310 21.66 -2.04 -8.25
C GLU A 310 20.83 -1.68 -9.51
N ASP A 311 21.38 -0.78 -10.34
CA ASP A 311 20.83 -0.46 -11.66
C ASP A 311 20.99 -1.65 -12.61
N VAL A 312 19.88 -2.11 -13.20
CA VAL A 312 19.87 -3.28 -14.10
C VAL A 312 20.71 -3.07 -15.36
N LYS A 313 20.83 -1.83 -15.85
CA LYS A 313 21.45 -1.53 -17.14
C LYS A 313 22.96 -1.27 -17.06
N THR A 314 23.36 -0.53 -16.07
CA THR A 314 24.70 0.02 -16.04
C THR A 314 25.53 -0.48 -14.86
N GLY A 315 24.87 -0.99 -13.79
CA GLY A 315 25.51 -1.22 -12.50
C GLY A 315 26.11 0.05 -11.88
N ALA A 316 25.86 1.22 -12.51
CA ALA A 316 26.46 2.48 -12.12
C ALA A 316 25.78 3.14 -10.92
N THR A 317 24.64 2.62 -10.52
CA THR A 317 23.90 3.07 -9.32
C THR A 317 23.66 1.86 -8.42
N GLU A 318 24.16 1.93 -7.22
CA GLU A 318 23.93 0.95 -6.16
C GLU A 318 23.31 1.64 -4.97
N GLY A 319 22.51 0.93 -4.20
CA GLY A 319 21.91 1.49 -3.01
C GLY A 319 21.52 0.46 -1.96
N ASN A 320 21.49 0.91 -0.73
CA ASN A 320 20.90 0.14 0.35
C ASN A 320 20.12 1.03 1.31
N ASN A 321 19.09 0.47 1.88
CA ASN A 321 18.28 1.16 2.85
C ASN A 321 18.22 0.34 4.14
N ILE A 322 18.24 1.05 5.27
CA ILE A 322 18.02 0.48 6.60
C ILE A 322 16.83 1.21 7.20
N ILE A 323 15.89 0.45 7.75
CA ILE A 323 14.76 0.98 8.49
C ILE A 323 14.70 0.33 9.87
N THR A 324 14.35 1.10 10.88
CA THR A 324 14.06 0.59 12.23
C THR A 324 12.99 1.44 12.88
N GLY A 325 12.16 0.83 13.69
CA GLY A 325 11.14 1.54 14.42
C GLY A 325 10.55 0.74 15.55
N VAL A 326 10.06 1.49 16.52
CA VAL A 326 9.24 1.01 17.63
C VAL A 326 7.96 1.84 17.68
N GLY A 327 6.83 1.17 17.84
CA GLY A 327 5.52 1.81 17.96
C GLY A 327 4.70 1.18 19.08
N TYR A 328 3.80 1.95 19.64
CA TYR A 328 2.89 1.50 20.67
C TYR A 328 1.49 2.04 20.40
N GLU A 329 0.49 1.16 20.42
CA GLU A 329 -0.93 1.49 20.30
C GLU A 329 -1.65 1.16 21.60
N TYR A 330 -2.35 2.15 22.16
CA TYR A 330 -3.13 2.01 23.40
C TYR A 330 -4.62 2.21 23.12
N PRO A 331 -5.47 1.17 23.21
CA PRO A 331 -6.90 1.26 22.94
C PRO A 331 -7.61 2.02 24.06
N LEU A 332 -8.35 3.07 23.71
CA LEU A 332 -9.29 3.76 24.59
C LEU A 332 -10.70 3.15 24.49
N SER A 333 -11.04 2.61 23.33
CA SER A 333 -12.29 1.92 23.05
C SER A 333 -12.13 0.97 21.84
N LYS A 334 -13.21 0.28 21.43
CA LYS A 334 -13.21 -0.52 20.20
C LYS A 334 -12.95 0.29 18.92
N ARG A 335 -13.19 1.61 18.95
CA ARG A 335 -13.07 2.51 17.80
C ARG A 335 -11.96 3.56 17.93
N THR A 336 -11.40 3.75 19.13
CA THR A 336 -10.45 4.83 19.41
C THR A 336 -9.21 4.28 20.07
N TYR A 337 -8.03 4.67 19.57
CA TYR A 337 -6.76 4.36 20.22
C TYR A 337 -5.77 5.52 20.07
N LEU A 338 -4.91 5.65 21.06
CA LEU A 338 -3.72 6.50 21.00
C LEU A 338 -2.56 5.71 20.44
N TYR A 339 -1.64 6.40 19.77
CA TYR A 339 -0.38 5.80 19.33
C TYR A 339 0.79 6.73 19.57
N THR A 340 1.95 6.15 19.74
CA THR A 340 3.25 6.82 19.69
C THR A 340 4.25 5.91 19.01
N ALA A 341 5.23 6.51 18.31
CA ALA A 341 6.30 5.75 17.68
C ALA A 341 7.56 6.59 17.54
N ALA A 342 8.69 5.89 17.43
CA ALA A 342 9.98 6.45 17.06
C ALA A 342 10.67 5.54 16.06
N GLY A 343 11.37 6.13 15.10
CA GLY A 343 12.07 5.37 14.08
C GLY A 343 13.20 6.10 13.39
N TYR A 344 13.94 5.30 12.66
CA TYR A 344 15.08 5.74 11.89
C TYR A 344 15.09 5.05 10.54
N THR A 345 15.34 5.83 9.50
CA THR A 345 15.52 5.35 8.13
C THR A 345 16.82 5.92 7.57
N GLN A 346 17.64 5.07 6.98
CA GLN A 346 18.82 5.47 6.21
C GLN A 346 18.64 5.00 4.77
N VAL A 347 18.76 5.93 3.84
CA VAL A 347 18.83 5.68 2.40
C VAL A 347 20.24 6.00 1.95
N LYS A 348 20.95 5.02 1.43
CA LYS A 348 22.26 5.16 0.83
C LYS A 348 22.15 4.91 -0.67
N THR A 349 22.71 5.78 -1.48
CA THR A 349 22.80 5.60 -2.94
C THR A 349 24.21 5.98 -3.37
N GLU A 350 24.84 5.14 -4.17
CA GLU A 350 26.11 5.43 -4.84
C GLU A 350 25.85 5.52 -6.35
N LYS A 351 26.22 6.64 -6.95
CA LYS A 351 26.05 6.88 -8.38
C LYS A 351 27.37 7.39 -8.98
N ALA A 352 27.91 6.63 -9.93
CA ALA A 352 29.20 6.95 -10.58
C ALA A 352 30.34 7.23 -9.57
N GLY A 353 30.42 6.45 -8.49
CA GLY A 353 31.42 6.60 -7.44
C GLY A 353 31.16 7.73 -6.43
N VAL A 354 30.01 8.39 -6.50
CA VAL A 354 29.60 9.42 -5.53
C VAL A 354 28.54 8.84 -4.61
N GLU A 355 28.91 8.67 -3.34
CA GLU A 355 27.99 8.23 -2.29
C GLU A 355 27.14 9.41 -1.78
N THR A 356 25.84 9.21 -1.72
CA THR A 356 24.89 10.07 -1.00
C THR A 356 24.19 9.27 0.09
N LYS A 357 24.02 9.90 1.25
CA LYS A 357 23.36 9.27 2.39
C LYS A 357 22.34 10.24 2.99
N THR A 358 21.10 9.80 3.07
CA THR A 358 20.03 10.51 3.76
C THR A 358 19.59 9.71 4.98
N LYS A 359 19.60 10.32 6.15
CA LYS A 359 19.10 9.73 7.38
C LYS A 359 17.87 10.50 7.82
N THR A 360 16.83 9.80 8.21
CA THR A 360 15.61 10.38 8.74
C THR A 360 15.32 9.77 10.10
N SER A 361 15.21 10.61 11.11
CA SER A 361 14.72 10.25 12.44
C SER A 361 13.33 10.87 12.61
N GLU A 362 12.40 10.12 13.17
CA GLU A 362 11.04 10.59 13.37
C GLU A 362 10.48 10.11 14.71
N VAL A 363 9.73 11.00 15.37
CA VAL A 363 8.93 10.68 16.56
C VAL A 363 7.53 11.21 16.31
N MET A 364 6.52 10.38 16.59
CA MET A 364 5.13 10.77 16.42
C MET A 364 4.27 10.37 17.62
N LEU A 365 3.18 11.12 17.79
CA LEU A 365 2.13 10.88 18.77
C LEU A 365 0.80 11.28 18.15
N GLY A 366 -0.22 10.45 18.28
CA GLY A 366 -1.52 10.79 17.72
C GLY A 366 -2.65 9.90 18.22
N MET A 367 -3.81 10.10 17.60
CA MET A 367 -5.04 9.39 17.90
C MET A 367 -5.74 8.97 16.61
N VAL A 368 -6.27 7.76 16.61
CA VAL A 368 -7.14 7.24 15.56
C VAL A 368 -8.54 7.03 16.12
N HIS A 369 -9.53 7.55 15.40
CA HIS A 369 -10.95 7.27 15.66
C HIS A 369 -11.61 6.68 14.42
N LYS A 370 -12.28 5.53 14.58
CA LYS A 370 -13.03 4.83 13.52
C LYS A 370 -14.54 5.09 13.68
N PHE A 371 -15.23 5.27 12.59
CA PHE A 371 -16.69 5.46 12.56
C PHE A 371 -17.36 4.56 11.55
#